data_2a2775d7e393125b53c39d3d4bca6b4b
#
_entry.id   2a2775d7e393125b53c39d3d4bca6b4b
#
_cell.length_a   1.000
_cell.length_b   1.000
_cell.length_c   1.000
_cell.angle_alpha   90.00
_cell.angle_beta   90.00
_cell.angle_gamma   90.00
#
_symmetry.space_group_name_H-M   'P 1'
#
loop_
_entity.id
_entity.type
_entity.pdbx_description
1 polymer ?
#
loop_
_entity_poly.entity_id
_entity_poly.type
_entity_poly.pdbx_seq_one_letter_code
_entity_poly.pdbx_strand_id
1 'polypeptide(L)'
;MTRDKDMLTNITYFDGGSVTFGDNSKGYIIGKGDVSNHGTSNLPFITNVSLVENLKHNLLSISQLCDKGFKIIFSDNKCSIFDQNQNLIFEGNRDRNIYVLNMNINHNTSMCLLAKDNDPWLWHKRFCHINFKTIRKLSKNELVRGLPKINFK
;
A
#
# COMPACT_ATOMS: atom_id res chain seq x y z
N MET A 1 -1.05 -14.55 5.12
CA MET A 1 0.28 -15.15 4.81
C MET A 1 1.01 -14.21 3.86
N THR A 2 2.30 -14.01 4.06
CA THR A 2 3.17 -13.19 3.20
C THR A 2 4.51 -13.87 3.01
N ARG A 3 5.18 -13.58 1.88
CA ARG A 3 6.60 -13.92 1.66
C ARG A 3 7.53 -12.76 2.00
N ASP A 4 6.97 -11.59 2.14
CA ASP A 4 7.70 -10.35 2.30
C ASP A 4 7.85 -10.02 3.79
N LYS A 5 9.06 -10.22 4.31
CA LYS A 5 9.38 -9.92 5.71
C LYS A 5 9.32 -8.42 6.02
N ASP A 6 9.54 -7.55 5.01
CA ASP A 6 9.56 -6.11 5.20
C ASP A 6 8.14 -5.54 5.45
N MET A 7 7.10 -6.33 5.13
CA MET A 7 5.72 -6.02 5.50
C MET A 7 5.38 -6.35 6.96
N LEU A 8 6.25 -7.07 7.66
CA LEU A 8 5.98 -7.56 9.00
C LEU A 8 6.81 -6.84 10.05
N THR A 9 6.19 -6.60 11.19
CA THR A 9 6.83 -6.18 12.44
C THR A 9 6.68 -7.28 13.49
N ASN A 10 7.47 -7.22 14.55
CA ASN A 10 7.43 -8.21 15.66
C ASN A 10 7.57 -9.66 15.19
N ILE A 11 8.48 -9.91 14.24
CA ILE A 11 8.64 -11.24 13.65
C ILE A 11 9.22 -12.21 14.71
N THR A 12 8.53 -13.32 14.90
CA THR A 12 9.02 -14.47 15.65
C THR A 12 9.24 -15.62 14.67
N TYR A 13 10.50 -16.10 14.60
CA TYR A 13 10.87 -17.22 13.74
C TYR A 13 10.65 -18.55 14.44
N PHE A 14 10.08 -19.51 13.72
CA PHE A 14 9.87 -20.89 14.19
C PHE A 14 9.63 -21.79 12.97
N ASP A 15 9.82 -23.09 13.14
CA ASP A 15 9.42 -24.08 12.15
C ASP A 15 7.91 -24.35 12.29
N GLY A 16 7.15 -23.76 11.39
CA GLY A 16 5.68 -23.85 11.36
C GLY A 16 5.14 -24.96 10.46
N GLY A 17 6.02 -25.79 9.92
CA GLY A 17 5.63 -26.83 8.97
C GLY A 17 5.40 -26.27 7.55
N SER A 18 4.66 -27.01 6.73
CA SER A 18 4.42 -26.67 5.33
C SER A 18 2.96 -26.42 5.03
N VAL A 19 2.71 -25.52 4.07
CA VAL A 19 1.40 -25.29 3.46
C VAL A 19 1.44 -25.76 2.01
N THR A 20 0.37 -26.40 1.54
CA THR A 20 0.24 -26.80 0.15
C THR A 20 -0.67 -25.79 -0.55
N PHE A 21 -0.23 -25.25 -1.67
CA PHE A 21 -0.99 -24.31 -2.48
C PHE A 21 -1.91 -25.04 -3.48
N GLY A 22 -2.83 -24.31 -4.10
CA GLY A 22 -3.77 -24.88 -5.06
C GLY A 22 -3.15 -25.50 -6.32
N ASP A 23 -1.89 -25.18 -6.61
CA ASP A 23 -1.08 -25.77 -7.68
C ASP A 23 -0.22 -26.95 -7.21
N ASN A 24 -0.50 -27.52 -6.03
CA ASN A 24 0.26 -28.57 -5.36
C ASN A 24 1.71 -28.23 -4.98
N SER A 25 2.16 -26.99 -5.20
CA SER A 25 3.43 -26.54 -4.68
C SER A 25 3.39 -26.36 -3.16
N LYS A 26 4.54 -26.47 -2.49
CA LYS A 26 4.65 -26.35 -1.04
C LYS A 26 5.39 -25.06 -0.68
N GLY A 27 4.88 -24.37 0.35
CA GLY A 27 5.59 -23.33 1.05
C GLY A 27 5.89 -23.73 2.48
N TYR A 28 6.95 -23.18 3.06
CA TYR A 28 7.35 -23.46 4.44
C TYR A 28 7.08 -22.24 5.30
N ILE A 29 6.40 -22.45 6.46
CA ILE A 29 6.16 -21.41 7.43
C ILE A 29 7.43 -21.26 8.26
N ILE A 30 8.11 -20.14 8.12
CA ILE A 30 9.38 -19.85 8.79
C ILE A 30 9.23 -18.87 9.97
N GLY A 31 8.04 -18.31 10.15
CA GLY A 31 7.76 -17.37 11.23
C GLY A 31 6.38 -16.78 11.17
N LYS A 32 6.10 -15.90 12.12
CA LYS A 32 4.90 -15.08 12.21
C LYS A 32 5.27 -13.65 12.58
N GLY A 33 4.48 -12.71 12.15
CA GLY A 33 4.60 -11.30 12.52
C GLY A 33 3.27 -10.58 12.36
N ASP A 34 3.32 -9.28 12.55
CA ASP A 34 2.18 -8.39 12.46
C ASP A 34 2.37 -7.44 11.28
N VAL A 35 1.36 -7.27 10.46
CA VAL A 35 1.37 -6.21 9.45
C VAL A 35 1.02 -4.91 10.14
N SER A 36 1.98 -4.01 10.20
CA SER A 36 1.78 -2.66 10.72
C SER A 36 1.80 -1.64 9.60
N ASN A 37 1.12 -0.56 9.86
CA ASN A 37 1.07 0.54 8.92
C ASN A 37 2.27 1.47 9.10
N HIS A 38 3.20 1.41 8.18
CA HIS A 38 4.27 2.41 8.11
C HIS A 38 3.73 3.73 7.53
N GLY A 39 3.02 4.50 8.37
CA GLY A 39 2.76 5.92 8.08
C GLY A 39 1.38 6.32 7.58
N THR A 40 0.42 5.42 7.47
CA THR A 40 -0.98 5.78 7.18
C THR A 40 -1.92 5.11 8.17
N SER A 41 -2.68 5.89 8.92
CA SER A 41 -3.54 5.46 10.04
C SER A 41 -4.73 4.58 9.67
N ASN A 42 -4.88 4.16 8.42
CA ASN A 42 -6.08 3.50 7.91
C ASN A 42 -5.90 2.02 7.54
N LEU A 43 -4.69 1.46 7.67
CA LEU A 43 -4.51 0.02 7.45
C LEU A 43 -5.01 -0.76 8.68
N PRO A 44 -5.83 -1.79 8.49
CA PRO A 44 -6.15 -2.67 9.58
C PRO A 44 -4.86 -3.32 10.08
N PHE A 45 -4.63 -3.22 11.38
CA PHE A 45 -3.55 -3.95 12.02
C PHE A 45 -3.88 -5.45 11.96
N ILE A 46 -3.13 -6.20 11.15
CA ILE A 46 -3.34 -7.63 10.96
C ILE A 46 -2.26 -8.38 11.73
N THR A 47 -2.68 -9.07 12.76
CA THR A 47 -1.80 -9.86 13.63
C THR A 47 -1.69 -11.31 13.19
N ASN A 48 -0.63 -12.00 13.65
CA ASN A 48 -0.42 -13.43 13.39
C ASN A 48 -0.32 -13.80 11.90
N VAL A 49 0.31 -12.94 11.12
CA VAL A 49 0.54 -13.20 9.69
C VAL A 49 1.71 -14.16 9.54
N SER A 50 1.47 -15.32 8.95
CA SER A 50 2.54 -16.29 8.69
C SER A 50 3.48 -15.78 7.59
N LEU A 51 4.77 -15.84 7.88
CA LEU A 51 5.84 -15.63 6.90
C LEU A 51 6.13 -16.98 6.24
N VAL A 52 5.93 -17.05 4.92
CA VAL A 52 5.94 -18.32 4.18
C VAL A 52 6.92 -18.21 3.02
N GLU A 53 7.94 -19.07 3.01
CA GLU A 53 8.84 -19.22 1.87
C GLU A 53 8.11 -19.84 0.67
N ASN A 54 8.58 -19.46 -0.54
CA ASN A 54 8.03 -19.93 -1.81
C ASN A 54 6.57 -19.53 -2.10
N LEU A 55 6.01 -18.61 -1.32
CA LEU A 55 4.68 -18.05 -1.59
C LEU A 55 4.74 -17.16 -2.84
N LYS A 56 3.94 -17.43 -3.86
CA LYS A 56 3.93 -16.66 -5.11
C LYS A 56 3.32 -15.27 -4.92
N HIS A 57 2.24 -15.19 -4.17
CA HIS A 57 1.49 -13.97 -3.89
C HIS A 57 1.10 -13.90 -2.42
N ASN A 58 1.10 -12.71 -1.84
CA ASN A 58 0.59 -12.52 -0.49
C ASN A 58 -0.91 -12.84 -0.44
N LEU A 59 -1.35 -13.52 0.61
CA LEU A 59 -2.73 -13.96 0.78
C LEU A 59 -3.35 -13.29 1.99
N LEU A 60 -4.50 -12.66 1.80
CA LEU A 60 -5.28 -12.02 2.84
C LEU A 60 -6.44 -12.93 3.26
N SER A 61 -6.62 -13.11 4.57
CA SER A 61 -7.70 -13.92 5.11
C SER A 61 -8.96 -13.07 5.28
N ILE A 62 -10.01 -13.43 4.55
CA ILE A 62 -11.32 -12.79 4.64
C ILE A 62 -11.90 -12.95 6.05
N SER A 63 -11.85 -14.16 6.62
CA SER A 63 -12.36 -14.42 7.96
C SER A 63 -11.70 -13.55 9.03
N GLN A 64 -10.35 -13.44 9.00
CA GLN A 64 -9.63 -12.59 9.94
C GLN A 64 -10.00 -11.11 9.84
N LEU A 65 -10.32 -10.63 8.65
CA LEU A 65 -10.81 -9.25 8.48
C LEU A 65 -12.24 -9.12 9.04
N CYS A 66 -13.12 -10.07 8.75
CA CYS A 66 -14.49 -10.07 9.30
C CYS A 66 -14.49 -10.14 10.82
N ASP A 67 -13.63 -10.98 11.43
CA ASP A 67 -13.48 -11.09 12.89
C ASP A 67 -13.03 -9.76 13.53
N LYS A 68 -12.34 -8.92 12.78
CA LYS A 68 -11.94 -7.56 13.19
C LYS A 68 -13.00 -6.48 12.89
N GLY A 69 -14.16 -6.87 12.40
CA GLY A 69 -15.28 -5.97 12.12
C GLY A 69 -15.21 -5.27 10.76
N PHE A 70 -14.33 -5.70 9.85
CA PHE A 70 -14.33 -5.21 8.47
C PHE A 70 -15.43 -5.88 7.67
N LYS A 71 -16.08 -5.10 6.80
CA LYS A 71 -17.07 -5.59 5.86
C LYS A 71 -16.44 -5.70 4.48
N ILE A 72 -16.57 -6.88 3.85
CA ILE A 72 -16.02 -7.14 2.53
C ILE A 72 -17.16 -7.39 1.56
N ILE A 73 -17.17 -6.64 0.45
CA ILE A 73 -18.18 -6.77 -0.60
C ILE A 73 -17.48 -7.20 -1.88
N PHE A 74 -17.94 -8.30 -2.45
CA PHE A 74 -17.50 -8.78 -3.74
C PHE A 74 -18.55 -8.46 -4.80
N SER A 75 -18.10 -7.96 -5.93
CA SER A 75 -18.87 -7.78 -7.15
C SER A 75 -18.17 -8.49 -8.30
N ASP A 76 -18.75 -8.47 -9.48
CA ASP A 76 -18.23 -9.20 -10.65
C ASP A 76 -16.76 -8.88 -10.96
N ASN A 77 -16.37 -7.61 -10.82
CA ASN A 77 -15.04 -7.13 -11.21
C ASN A 77 -14.22 -6.54 -10.07
N LYS A 78 -14.82 -6.36 -8.88
CA LYS A 78 -14.18 -5.67 -7.77
C LYS A 78 -14.47 -6.32 -6.43
N CYS A 79 -13.55 -6.15 -5.48
CA CYS A 79 -13.84 -6.34 -4.07
C CYS A 79 -13.52 -5.04 -3.32
N SER A 80 -14.37 -4.73 -2.34
CA SER A 80 -14.24 -3.52 -1.52
C SER A 80 -14.24 -3.90 -0.05
N ILE A 81 -13.33 -3.33 0.73
CA ILE A 81 -13.18 -3.57 2.16
C ILE A 81 -13.49 -2.27 2.89
N PHE A 82 -14.45 -2.33 3.79
CA PHE A 82 -14.93 -1.20 4.58
C PHE A 82 -14.62 -1.40 6.07
N ASP A 83 -14.35 -0.31 6.77
CA ASP A 83 -14.25 -0.30 8.23
C ASP A 83 -15.63 -0.34 8.91
N GLN A 84 -15.63 -0.33 10.25
CA GLN A 84 -16.85 -0.30 11.06
C GLN A 84 -17.68 0.98 10.85
N ASN A 85 -17.05 2.07 10.40
CA ASN A 85 -17.70 3.35 10.11
C ASN A 85 -18.16 3.45 8.64
N GLN A 86 -18.12 2.34 7.89
CA GLN A 86 -18.46 2.25 6.47
C GLN A 86 -17.53 3.07 5.55
N ASN A 87 -16.34 3.44 6.00
CA ASN A 87 -15.34 4.04 5.14
C ASN A 87 -14.68 2.95 4.29
N LEU A 88 -14.51 3.22 3.00
CA LEU A 88 -13.75 2.35 2.10
C LEU A 88 -12.27 2.40 2.46
N ILE A 89 -11.71 1.25 2.85
CA ILE A 89 -10.30 1.12 3.24
C ILE A 89 -9.46 0.60 2.08
N PHE A 90 -9.96 -0.43 1.39
CA PHE A 90 -9.29 -1.00 0.23
C PHE A 90 -10.27 -1.32 -0.88
N GLU A 91 -9.79 -1.19 -2.11
CA GLU A 91 -10.45 -1.69 -3.30
C GLU A 91 -9.49 -2.61 -4.06
N GLY A 92 -9.99 -3.73 -4.54
CA GLY A 92 -9.26 -4.67 -5.38
C GLY A 92 -10.01 -4.96 -6.66
N ASN A 93 -9.25 -5.27 -7.70
CA ASN A 93 -9.80 -5.68 -8.98
C ASN A 93 -9.74 -7.20 -9.12
N ARG A 94 -10.72 -7.76 -9.81
CA ARG A 94 -10.71 -9.18 -10.17
C ARG A 94 -9.71 -9.42 -11.29
N ASP A 95 -8.81 -10.36 -11.06
CA ASP A 95 -7.95 -10.94 -12.09
C ASP A 95 -8.25 -12.44 -12.17
N ARG A 96 -8.95 -12.87 -13.23
CA ARG A 96 -9.42 -14.25 -13.42
C ARG A 96 -10.27 -14.74 -12.22
N ASN A 97 -9.72 -15.65 -11.42
CA ASN A 97 -10.39 -16.27 -10.27
C ASN A 97 -9.98 -15.70 -8.92
N ILE A 98 -9.19 -14.64 -8.90
CA ILE A 98 -8.73 -13.99 -7.68
C ILE A 98 -9.08 -12.51 -7.68
N TYR A 99 -9.16 -11.91 -6.49
CA TYR A 99 -9.22 -10.47 -6.31
C TYR A 99 -7.87 -9.97 -5.81
N VAL A 100 -7.29 -9.02 -6.55
CA VAL A 100 -5.99 -8.44 -6.23
C VAL A 100 -6.22 -7.08 -5.59
N LEU A 101 -5.82 -6.95 -4.32
CA LEU A 101 -5.82 -5.68 -3.59
C LEU A 101 -4.53 -4.93 -3.90
N ASN A 102 -4.65 -3.67 -4.26
CA ASN A 102 -3.52 -2.79 -4.34
C ASN A 102 -3.31 -2.14 -2.96
N MET A 103 -2.39 -2.68 -2.17
CA MET A 103 -2.10 -2.15 -0.83
C MET A 103 -1.25 -0.86 -0.85
N ASN A 104 -0.73 -0.48 -2.01
CA ASN A 104 -0.07 0.82 -2.22
C ASN A 104 -1.09 1.95 -2.43
N ILE A 105 -2.29 1.80 -1.92
CA ILE A 105 -3.32 2.80 -2.10
C ILE A 105 -2.98 4.01 -1.23
N ASN A 106 -2.33 4.97 -1.85
CA ASN A 106 -2.60 6.36 -1.60
C ASN A 106 -4.07 6.61 -2.02
N HIS A 107 -5.02 6.12 -1.21
CA HIS A 107 -6.37 6.60 -1.37
C HIS A 107 -6.36 8.10 -1.21
N ASN A 108 -7.04 8.77 -2.08
CA ASN A 108 -7.52 10.14 -2.08
C ASN A 108 -8.37 10.53 -0.83
N THR A 109 -7.96 10.17 0.38
CA THR A 109 -7.84 11.24 1.32
C THR A 109 -6.85 12.15 0.62
N SER A 110 -7.19 13.38 0.36
CA SER A 110 -6.23 14.42 0.10
C SER A 110 -5.09 14.26 1.10
N MET A 111 -4.26 13.22 0.94
CA MET A 111 -2.89 13.34 1.25
C MET A 111 -2.49 14.41 0.24
N CYS A 112 -2.70 15.63 0.67
CA CYS A 112 -1.66 16.58 0.46
C CYS A 112 -0.43 15.76 0.71
N LEU A 113 0.12 15.17 -0.35
CA LEU A 113 1.49 14.82 -0.36
C LEU A 113 2.10 16.08 0.24
N LEU A 114 2.63 15.97 1.45
CA LEU A 114 3.67 16.85 1.89
C LEU A 114 4.88 16.48 1.01
N ALA A 115 4.67 16.58 -0.28
CA ALA A 115 5.68 16.96 -1.21
C ALA A 115 6.19 18.22 -0.54
N LYS A 116 7.40 18.16 -0.02
CA LYS A 116 8.09 19.37 0.39
C LYS A 116 7.84 20.29 -0.77
N ASP A 117 6.95 21.29 -0.59
CA ASP A 117 6.47 22.13 -1.69
C ASP A 117 7.62 22.76 -2.48
N ASN A 118 8.82 22.67 -1.95
CA ASN A 118 10.08 23.17 -2.47
C ASN A 118 10.92 22.14 -3.25
N ASP A 119 10.38 20.91 -3.53
CA ASP A 119 11.12 19.92 -4.31
C ASP A 119 11.13 20.30 -5.81
N PRO A 120 12.33 20.60 -6.39
CA PRO A 120 12.45 20.95 -7.80
C PRO A 120 11.96 19.86 -8.75
N TRP A 121 12.15 18.57 -8.39
CA TRP A 121 11.74 17.43 -9.20
C TRP A 121 10.24 17.29 -9.26
N LEU A 122 9.53 17.60 -8.18
CA LEU A 122 8.08 17.62 -8.15
C LEU A 122 7.54 18.62 -9.17
N TRP A 123 8.05 19.84 -9.15
CA TRP A 123 7.61 20.90 -10.04
C TRP A 123 8.03 20.67 -11.49
N HIS A 124 9.20 20.04 -11.72
CA HIS A 124 9.60 19.57 -13.04
C HIS A 124 8.57 18.61 -13.65
N LYS A 125 8.07 17.64 -12.87
CA LYS A 125 7.03 16.71 -13.31
C LYS A 125 5.66 17.39 -13.49
N ARG A 126 5.27 18.27 -12.56
CA ARG A 126 3.99 19.00 -12.63
C ARG A 126 3.89 19.91 -13.85
N PHE A 127 5.00 20.46 -14.30
CA PHE A 127 5.09 21.29 -15.51
C PHE A 127 5.48 20.49 -16.76
N CYS A 128 5.09 19.22 -16.84
CA CYS A 128 5.37 18.40 -18.03
C CYS A 128 6.84 18.40 -18.43
N HIS A 129 7.73 18.16 -17.46
CA HIS A 129 9.17 18.07 -17.66
C HIS A 129 9.87 19.36 -18.13
N ILE A 130 9.32 20.52 -17.82
CA ILE A 130 9.98 21.80 -18.05
C ILE A 130 11.38 21.85 -17.40
N ASN A 131 12.33 22.44 -18.10
CA ASN A 131 13.71 22.63 -17.65
C ASN A 131 13.77 23.36 -16.29
N PHE A 132 14.64 22.90 -15.39
CA PHE A 132 14.86 23.48 -14.06
C PHE A 132 15.23 24.97 -14.08
N LYS A 133 15.98 25.45 -15.10
CA LYS A 133 16.26 26.87 -15.26
C LYS A 133 15.00 27.70 -15.45
N THR A 134 14.05 27.19 -16.22
CA THR A 134 12.75 27.84 -16.44
C THR A 134 11.91 27.81 -15.15
N ILE A 135 11.84 26.68 -14.43
CA ILE A 135 11.13 26.59 -13.15
C ILE A 135 11.71 27.60 -12.15
N ARG A 136 13.03 27.71 -12.08
CA ARG A 136 13.72 28.69 -11.22
C ARG A 136 13.34 30.12 -11.57
N LYS A 137 13.28 30.46 -12.87
CA LYS A 137 12.86 31.80 -13.33
C LYS A 137 11.39 32.08 -12.98
N LEU A 138 10.49 31.11 -13.17
CA LEU A 138 9.09 31.22 -12.83
C LEU A 138 8.88 31.40 -11.31
N SER A 139 9.59 30.64 -10.48
CA SER A 139 9.54 30.73 -9.02
C SER A 139 10.12 32.05 -8.50
N LYS A 140 11.29 32.47 -9.04
CA LYS A 140 11.94 33.71 -8.60
C LYS A 140 11.15 34.97 -8.93
N ASN A 141 10.50 34.99 -10.07
CA ASN A 141 9.74 36.13 -10.56
C ASN A 141 8.24 36.05 -10.22
N GLU A 142 7.81 35.06 -9.42
CA GLU A 142 6.44 34.86 -8.99
C GLU A 142 5.41 34.83 -10.15
N LEU A 143 5.83 34.32 -11.32
CA LEU A 143 5.05 34.33 -12.55
C LEU A 143 3.94 33.26 -12.57
N VAL A 144 3.94 32.33 -11.61
CA VAL A 144 2.93 31.25 -11.52
C VAL A 144 2.34 31.26 -10.12
N ARG A 145 1.03 31.42 -10.03
CA ARG A 145 0.30 31.38 -8.77
C ARG A 145 0.41 29.98 -8.12
N GLY A 146 0.83 29.94 -6.85
CA GLY A 146 0.98 28.68 -6.11
C GLY A 146 2.32 27.97 -6.28
N LEU A 147 3.23 28.53 -7.09
CA LEU A 147 4.60 28.02 -7.20
C LEU A 147 5.45 28.58 -6.04
N PRO A 148 5.96 27.74 -5.12
CA PRO A 148 6.75 28.19 -4.00
C PRO A 148 8.15 28.66 -4.43
N LYS A 149 8.86 29.32 -3.51
CA LYS A 149 10.29 29.62 -3.72
C LYS A 149 11.10 28.32 -3.63
N ILE A 150 11.59 27.86 -4.76
CA ILE A 150 12.31 26.60 -4.90
C ILE A 150 13.81 26.85 -4.80
N ASN A 151 14.47 26.17 -3.85
CA ASN A 151 15.92 26.20 -3.75
C ASN A 151 16.52 25.03 -4.53
N PHE A 152 17.25 25.36 -5.58
CA PHE A 152 18.02 24.39 -6.35
C PHE A 152 19.42 24.31 -5.73
N LYS A 153 19.69 23.24 -5.01
CA LYS A 153 21.03 22.86 -4.57
C LYS A 153 21.75 22.12 -5.68
#